data_6d4864e64aec1fd7ecad0a511ff0e630
#
_entry.id   6d4864e64aec1fd7ecad0a511ff0e630
#
_cell.length_a   1.000
_cell.length_b   1.000
_cell.length_c   1.000
_cell.angle_alpha   90.00
_cell.angle_beta   90.00
_cell.angle_gamma   90.00
#
_symmetry.space_group_name_H-M   'P 1'
#
loop_
_entity.id
_entity.type
_entity.pdbx_description
1 polymer ?
#
loop_
_entity_poly.entity_id
_entity_poly.type
_entity_poly.pdbx_seq_one_letter_code
_entity_poly.pdbx_strand_id
1 'polypeptide(L)'
;IKKDDVEFFDEKGNKINKKILTLSSNEKNYEKGDYKHFMAKEIDEQPTTIKNCVNEYVDKFNRQINIYNFPWKIDKISSVVLIGCGTAYHSCLVAKYWFEEHTSLDVNIDVASEFRYRKVKFKKDCLYVFVSQSGETADTYAALDICKKNKMKTCSIVNVVESSIARESDFVLPIHCGPEIGVASTKAFLGQMLVLYMLCLKISFDQKIITKKMYNEKIKDLLSLSNLSKKTLLTDSKIQKASKEFVKAKG
;
A
#
# COMPACT_ATOMS: atom_id res chain seq x y z
N ILE A 1 7.48 25.90 -17.16
CA ILE A 1 6.08 25.48 -17.33
C ILE A 1 5.31 26.67 -17.88
N LYS A 2 4.63 26.50 -19.00
CA LYS A 2 3.68 27.46 -19.60
C LYS A 2 2.27 26.89 -19.46
N LYS A 3 1.26 27.69 -19.79
CA LYS A 3 -0.16 27.24 -19.65
C LYS A 3 -0.44 25.95 -20.42
N ASP A 4 0.12 25.81 -21.63
CA ASP A 4 -0.17 24.71 -22.55
C ASP A 4 1.10 23.94 -22.97
N ASP A 5 2.26 24.20 -22.30
CA ASP A 5 3.54 23.58 -22.66
C ASP A 5 4.47 23.43 -21.45
N VAL A 6 5.28 22.36 -21.46
CA VAL A 6 6.29 22.07 -20.45
C VAL A 6 7.63 21.77 -21.16
N GLU A 7 8.62 22.57 -20.87
CA GLU A 7 9.98 22.35 -21.35
C GLU A 7 10.87 21.87 -20.19
N PHE A 8 11.69 20.87 -20.47
CA PHE A 8 12.64 20.31 -19.51
C PHE A 8 14.06 20.69 -19.93
N PHE A 9 14.90 21.04 -18.96
CA PHE A 9 16.30 21.39 -19.16
C PHE A 9 17.17 20.58 -18.21
N ASP A 10 18.40 20.24 -18.65
CA ASP A 10 19.41 19.64 -17.77
C ASP A 10 20.06 20.70 -16.87
N GLU A 11 20.98 20.27 -16.00
CA GLU A 11 21.72 21.15 -15.09
C GLU A 11 22.60 22.17 -15.82
N LYS A 12 22.91 21.95 -17.09
CA LYS A 12 23.70 22.84 -17.96
C LYS A 12 22.83 23.79 -18.79
N GLY A 13 21.50 23.71 -18.62
CA GLY A 13 20.54 24.53 -19.35
C GLY A 13 20.21 24.03 -20.76
N ASN A 14 20.61 22.82 -21.15
CA ASN A 14 20.26 22.27 -22.45
C ASN A 14 18.83 21.67 -22.38
N LYS A 15 18.05 21.93 -23.43
CA LYS A 15 16.70 21.35 -23.53
C LYS A 15 16.75 19.83 -23.69
N ILE A 16 16.05 19.11 -22.85
CA ILE A 16 15.93 17.65 -22.89
C ILE A 16 14.50 17.23 -23.22
N ASN A 17 14.36 16.19 -24.05
CA ASN A 17 13.07 15.62 -24.37
C ASN A 17 12.72 14.52 -23.33
N LYS A 18 11.60 14.69 -22.63
CA LYS A 18 11.02 13.67 -21.75
C LYS A 18 9.86 12.99 -22.46
N LYS A 19 9.74 11.67 -22.26
CA LYS A 19 8.61 10.91 -22.77
C LYS A 19 7.33 11.38 -22.05
N ILE A 20 6.35 11.82 -22.82
CA ILE A 20 5.03 12.16 -22.29
C ILE A 20 4.27 10.85 -22.08
N LEU A 21 3.77 10.63 -20.88
CA LEU A 21 2.87 9.53 -20.56
C LEU A 21 1.44 10.10 -20.48
N THR A 22 0.56 9.53 -21.28
CA THR A 22 -0.87 9.86 -21.19
C THR A 22 -1.48 9.01 -20.08
N LEU A 23 -1.95 9.66 -19.03
CA LEU A 23 -2.69 9.00 -17.95
C LEU A 23 -4.13 8.84 -18.38
N SER A 24 -4.65 7.61 -18.36
CA SER A 24 -6.07 7.34 -18.52
C SER A 24 -6.79 7.68 -17.19
N SER A 25 -7.07 8.96 -16.95
CA SER A 25 -7.87 9.37 -15.81
C SER A 25 -9.34 9.41 -16.19
N ASN A 26 -10.19 8.68 -15.46
CA ASN A 26 -11.62 8.89 -15.52
C ASN A 26 -11.95 10.08 -14.60
N GLU A 27 -12.29 11.23 -15.18
CA GLU A 27 -12.57 12.48 -14.45
C GLU A 27 -13.62 12.29 -13.35
N LYS A 28 -14.62 11.43 -13.57
CA LYS A 28 -15.65 11.09 -12.57
C LYS A 28 -15.09 10.55 -11.26
N ASN A 29 -13.90 9.97 -11.27
CA ASN A 29 -13.28 9.46 -10.05
C ASN A 29 -12.81 10.57 -9.11
N TYR A 30 -12.58 11.78 -9.63
CA TYR A 30 -12.16 12.95 -8.87
C TYR A 30 -13.32 13.83 -8.39
N GLU A 31 -14.54 13.54 -8.82
CA GLU A 31 -15.73 14.26 -8.39
C GLU A 31 -16.27 13.69 -7.07
N LYS A 32 -16.76 14.57 -6.21
CA LYS A 32 -17.39 14.19 -4.95
C LYS A 32 -18.74 13.47 -5.16
N GLY A 33 -19.43 13.76 -6.26
CA GLY A 33 -20.78 13.27 -6.53
C GLY A 33 -21.76 13.77 -5.47
N ASP A 34 -22.73 12.95 -5.11
CA ASP A 34 -23.78 13.29 -4.14
C ASP A 34 -23.34 13.25 -2.68
N TYR A 35 -22.08 12.90 -2.41
CA TYR A 35 -21.57 12.82 -1.04
C TYR A 35 -21.30 14.21 -0.46
N LYS A 36 -21.60 14.40 0.82
CA LYS A 36 -21.30 15.64 1.53
C LYS A 36 -19.80 15.91 1.63
N HIS A 37 -18.99 14.84 1.81
CA HIS A 37 -17.54 14.89 1.98
C HIS A 37 -16.87 13.81 1.15
N PHE A 38 -15.67 14.05 0.65
CA PHE A 38 -14.84 13.04 -0.03
C PHE A 38 -14.61 11.81 0.85
N MET A 39 -14.31 12.01 2.13
CA MET A 39 -14.11 10.92 3.07
C MET A 39 -15.33 9.98 3.14
N ALA A 40 -16.56 10.50 3.10
CA ALA A 40 -17.76 9.66 3.09
C ALA A 40 -17.85 8.83 1.80
N LYS A 41 -17.56 9.42 0.63
CA LYS A 41 -17.46 8.71 -0.64
C LYS A 41 -16.41 7.60 -0.57
N GLU A 42 -15.22 7.92 -0.07
CA GLU A 42 -14.09 7.00 0.01
C GLU A 42 -14.33 5.83 0.99
N ILE A 43 -15.09 6.07 2.06
CA ILE A 43 -15.56 5.01 2.95
C ILE A 43 -16.51 4.07 2.21
N ASP A 44 -17.43 4.61 1.43
CA ASP A 44 -18.40 3.82 0.64
C ASP A 44 -17.75 3.08 -0.53
N GLU A 45 -16.62 3.56 -1.02
CA GLU A 45 -15.81 2.92 -2.06
C GLU A 45 -14.96 1.73 -1.57
N GLN A 46 -14.85 1.50 -0.26
CA GLN A 46 -13.99 0.43 0.28
C GLN A 46 -14.30 -0.97 -0.27
N PRO A 47 -15.57 -1.40 -0.45
CA PRO A 47 -15.85 -2.69 -1.07
C PRO A 47 -15.31 -2.83 -2.50
N THR A 48 -15.33 -1.74 -3.26
CA THR A 48 -14.78 -1.69 -4.62
C THR A 48 -13.26 -1.73 -4.59
N THR A 49 -12.63 -1.00 -3.67
CA THR A 49 -11.19 -1.04 -3.43
C THR A 49 -10.71 -2.46 -3.10
N ILE A 50 -11.40 -3.16 -2.18
CA ILE A 50 -11.09 -4.55 -1.85
C ILE A 50 -11.18 -5.43 -3.10
N LYS A 51 -12.27 -5.30 -3.86
CA LYS A 51 -12.48 -6.10 -5.08
C LYS A 51 -11.37 -5.88 -6.10
N ASN A 52 -11.00 -4.62 -6.35
CA ASN A 52 -9.96 -4.28 -7.32
C ASN A 52 -8.60 -4.81 -6.88
N CYS A 53 -8.21 -4.53 -5.62
CA CYS A 53 -6.96 -4.97 -5.05
C CYS A 53 -6.84 -6.51 -5.06
N VAL A 54 -7.88 -7.22 -4.60
CA VAL A 54 -7.87 -8.70 -4.59
C VAL A 54 -7.84 -9.27 -6.00
N ASN A 55 -8.59 -8.68 -6.96
CA ASN A 55 -8.61 -9.17 -8.34
C ASN A 55 -7.26 -9.02 -9.05
N GLU A 56 -6.46 -8.01 -8.69
CA GLU A 56 -5.12 -7.81 -9.26
C GLU A 56 -4.16 -8.94 -8.87
N TYR A 57 -4.21 -9.36 -7.62
CA TYR A 57 -3.24 -10.30 -7.06
C TYR A 57 -3.73 -11.74 -6.96
N VAL A 58 -5.03 -11.99 -6.94
CA VAL A 58 -5.59 -13.33 -6.69
C VAL A 58 -6.14 -13.96 -7.96
N ASP A 59 -5.49 -15.03 -8.39
CA ASP A 59 -6.07 -15.97 -9.35
C ASP A 59 -7.13 -16.82 -8.65
N LYS A 60 -8.39 -16.55 -8.99
CA LYS A 60 -9.56 -17.23 -8.40
C LYS A 60 -9.67 -18.69 -8.79
N PHE A 61 -9.22 -19.04 -10.02
CA PHE A 61 -9.34 -20.40 -10.57
C PHE A 61 -8.31 -21.32 -9.93
N ASN A 62 -7.04 -20.86 -9.91
CA ASN A 62 -5.95 -21.66 -9.34
C ASN A 62 -5.79 -21.46 -7.85
N ARG A 63 -6.56 -20.56 -7.24
CA ARG A 63 -6.45 -20.15 -5.82
C ARG A 63 -5.00 -19.85 -5.45
N GLN A 64 -4.45 -18.86 -6.13
CA GLN A 64 -3.06 -18.50 -6.00
C GLN A 64 -2.91 -16.97 -5.93
N ILE A 65 -1.98 -16.49 -5.10
CA ILE A 65 -1.56 -15.09 -5.11
C ILE A 65 -0.41 -14.95 -6.07
N ASN A 66 -0.59 -14.12 -7.10
CA ASN A 66 0.38 -13.86 -8.14
C ASN A 66 1.04 -12.50 -7.88
N ILE A 67 2.32 -12.54 -7.54
CA ILE A 67 3.20 -11.37 -7.52
C ILE A 67 4.24 -11.61 -8.62
N TYR A 68 3.92 -11.14 -9.83
CA TYR A 68 4.75 -11.37 -11.00
C TYR A 68 6.06 -10.59 -10.90
N ASN A 69 7.12 -11.19 -11.45
CA ASN A 69 8.45 -10.56 -11.56
C ASN A 69 9.06 -10.13 -10.22
N PHE A 70 8.67 -10.78 -9.12
CA PHE A 70 9.32 -10.51 -7.83
C PHE A 70 10.82 -10.81 -7.95
N PRO A 71 11.71 -9.82 -7.76
CA PRO A 71 13.08 -9.93 -8.22
C PRO A 71 13.98 -10.76 -7.29
N TRP A 72 13.49 -11.13 -6.11
CA TRP A 72 14.30 -11.85 -5.12
C TRP A 72 13.75 -13.24 -4.85
N LYS A 73 14.68 -14.16 -4.58
CA LYS A 73 14.31 -15.48 -4.08
C LYS A 73 13.84 -15.36 -2.64
N ILE A 74 12.62 -15.81 -2.37
CA ILE A 74 11.98 -15.69 -1.05
C ILE A 74 12.74 -16.45 0.03
N ASP A 75 13.35 -17.60 -0.31
CA ASP A 75 14.20 -18.37 0.56
C ASP A 75 15.52 -17.68 0.97
N LYS A 76 15.87 -16.57 0.31
CA LYS A 76 17.04 -15.72 0.62
C LYS A 76 16.67 -14.43 1.37
N ILE A 77 15.42 -14.30 1.81
CA ILE A 77 14.95 -13.21 2.65
C ILE A 77 14.78 -13.76 4.05
N SER A 78 15.56 -13.27 5.01
CA SER A 78 15.50 -13.69 6.42
C SER A 78 14.77 -12.68 7.31
N SER A 79 14.63 -11.44 6.83
CA SER A 79 13.99 -10.38 7.60
C SER A 79 13.22 -9.39 6.70
N VAL A 80 12.26 -8.71 7.27
CA VAL A 80 11.50 -7.63 6.63
C VAL A 80 11.42 -6.43 7.55
N VAL A 81 11.59 -5.24 7.00
CA VAL A 81 11.32 -3.97 7.69
C VAL A 81 10.21 -3.24 6.94
N LEU A 82 9.09 -3.02 7.62
CA LEU A 82 7.95 -2.28 7.07
C LEU A 82 8.05 -0.82 7.50
N ILE A 83 8.05 0.11 6.55
CA ILE A 83 8.34 1.53 6.79
C ILE A 83 7.22 2.40 6.22
N GLY A 84 6.69 3.32 7.03
CA GLY A 84 5.66 4.26 6.62
C GLY A 84 5.54 5.43 7.58
N CYS A 85 4.66 6.38 7.26
CA CYS A 85 4.27 7.49 8.12
C CYS A 85 2.75 7.53 8.31
N GLY A 86 2.28 8.03 9.46
CA GLY A 86 0.86 8.22 9.73
C GLY A 86 0.04 6.93 9.56
N THR A 87 -1.05 7.00 8.80
CA THR A 87 -1.95 5.87 8.57
C THR A 87 -1.24 4.69 7.88
N ALA A 88 -0.29 4.96 6.97
CA ALA A 88 0.51 3.92 6.34
C ALA A 88 1.39 3.17 7.36
N TYR A 89 1.94 3.87 8.35
CA TYR A 89 2.65 3.22 9.45
C TYR A 89 1.72 2.31 10.27
N HIS A 90 0.47 2.72 10.48
CA HIS A 90 -0.51 1.87 11.18
C HIS A 90 -0.85 0.60 10.37
N SER A 91 -0.86 0.66 9.04
CA SER A 91 -0.99 -0.57 8.22
C SER A 91 0.20 -1.52 8.40
N CYS A 92 1.41 -0.98 8.55
CA CYS A 92 2.60 -1.76 8.88
C CYS A 92 2.51 -2.40 10.27
N LEU A 93 1.97 -1.69 11.28
CA LEU A 93 1.72 -2.24 12.62
C LEU A 93 0.82 -3.46 12.59
N VAL A 94 -0.30 -3.39 11.86
CA VAL A 94 -1.21 -4.53 11.71
C VAL A 94 -0.51 -5.69 10.97
N ALA A 95 0.17 -5.37 9.87
CA ALA A 95 0.86 -6.37 9.06
C ALA A 95 1.97 -7.11 9.83
N LYS A 96 2.63 -6.44 10.78
CA LYS A 96 3.67 -7.06 11.62
C LYS A 96 3.14 -8.34 12.26
N TYR A 97 1.96 -8.30 12.88
CA TYR A 97 1.36 -9.48 13.52
C TYR A 97 1.13 -10.63 12.52
N TRP A 98 0.70 -10.32 11.31
CA TRP A 98 0.51 -11.34 10.27
C TRP A 98 1.82 -11.97 9.81
N PHE A 99 2.87 -11.16 9.62
CA PHE A 99 4.17 -11.67 9.24
C PHE A 99 4.81 -12.51 10.36
N GLU A 100 4.69 -12.08 11.61
CA GLU A 100 5.17 -12.84 12.78
C GLU A 100 4.44 -14.17 12.94
N GLU A 101 3.12 -14.20 12.69
CA GLU A 101 2.31 -15.43 12.82
C GLU A 101 2.53 -16.40 11.67
N HIS A 102 2.71 -15.90 10.45
CA HIS A 102 2.63 -16.74 9.26
C HIS A 102 3.96 -16.93 8.52
N THR A 103 5.03 -16.28 8.90
CA THR A 103 6.34 -16.41 8.24
C THR A 103 7.45 -16.74 9.23
N SER A 104 8.61 -17.15 8.71
CA SER A 104 9.83 -17.32 9.52
C SER A 104 10.71 -16.08 9.55
N LEU A 105 10.22 -14.93 9.06
CA LEU A 105 11.00 -13.71 8.95
C LEU A 105 11.14 -13.00 10.30
N ASP A 106 12.30 -12.40 10.54
CA ASP A 106 12.49 -11.39 11.57
C ASP A 106 11.80 -10.10 11.11
N VAL A 107 10.74 -9.68 11.81
CA VAL A 107 9.85 -8.62 11.37
C VAL A 107 10.04 -7.36 12.20
N ASN A 108 10.42 -6.28 11.56
CA ASN A 108 10.54 -4.97 12.17
C ASN A 108 9.66 -3.95 11.46
N ILE A 109 9.23 -2.94 12.20
CA ILE A 109 8.52 -1.79 11.66
C ILE A 109 9.26 -0.51 12.03
N ASP A 110 9.10 0.51 11.21
CA ASP A 110 9.74 1.79 11.46
C ASP A 110 8.89 2.96 10.98
N VAL A 111 8.98 4.07 11.70
CA VAL A 111 8.41 5.35 11.25
C VAL A 111 9.41 6.02 10.32
N ALA A 112 9.00 6.34 9.10
CA ALA A 112 9.94 6.87 8.10
C ALA A 112 10.60 8.19 8.52
N SER A 113 9.87 9.04 9.27
CA SER A 113 10.41 10.29 9.82
C SER A 113 11.55 10.07 10.81
N GLU A 114 11.54 8.96 11.55
CA GLU A 114 12.61 8.60 12.47
C GLU A 114 13.74 7.82 11.76
N PHE A 115 13.35 6.94 10.84
CA PHE A 115 14.29 6.12 10.08
C PHE A 115 15.33 6.98 9.36
N ARG A 116 14.90 8.10 8.76
CA ARG A 116 15.78 8.97 7.95
C ARG A 116 16.87 9.69 8.74
N TYR A 117 16.71 9.87 10.04
CA TYR A 117 17.65 10.65 10.86
C TYR A 117 18.55 9.81 11.75
N ARG A 118 18.24 8.55 11.96
CA ARG A 118 19.03 7.69 12.82
C ARG A 118 20.06 6.86 12.05
N LYS A 119 21.07 6.36 12.74
CA LYS A 119 22.07 5.44 12.18
C LYS A 119 21.50 4.02 12.14
N VAL A 120 20.96 3.62 10.98
CA VAL A 120 20.40 2.28 10.76
C VAL A 120 21.50 1.27 10.48
N LYS A 121 21.39 0.09 11.08
CA LYS A 121 22.24 -1.07 10.76
C LYS A 121 21.53 -1.92 9.71
N PHE A 122 22.09 -1.99 8.50
CA PHE A 122 21.49 -2.73 7.40
C PHE A 122 21.87 -4.21 7.40
N LYS A 123 20.90 -5.08 7.04
CA LYS A 123 21.10 -6.51 6.79
C LYS A 123 20.89 -6.79 5.30
N LYS A 124 21.82 -7.50 4.63
CA LYS A 124 21.78 -7.75 3.16
C LYS A 124 20.62 -8.66 2.71
N ASP A 125 20.16 -9.54 3.59
CA ASP A 125 19.07 -10.49 3.38
C ASP A 125 17.71 -9.94 3.89
N CYS A 126 17.65 -8.65 4.16
CA CYS A 126 16.44 -7.94 4.57
C CYS A 126 15.73 -7.32 3.36
N LEU A 127 14.40 -7.44 3.34
CA LEU A 127 13.51 -6.71 2.43
C LEU A 127 12.98 -5.47 3.15
N TYR A 128 13.23 -4.29 2.59
CA TYR A 128 12.70 -3.02 3.09
C TYR A 128 11.46 -2.65 2.29
N VAL A 129 10.31 -2.59 2.95
CA VAL A 129 8.99 -2.33 2.34
C VAL A 129 8.51 -0.94 2.74
N PHE A 130 8.36 -0.06 1.76
CA PHE A 130 7.94 1.33 1.93
C PHE A 130 6.45 1.47 1.59
N VAL A 131 5.65 1.90 2.54
CA VAL A 131 4.20 2.03 2.38
C VAL A 131 3.81 3.50 2.32
N SER A 132 3.15 3.89 1.23
CA SER A 132 2.66 5.27 1.05
C SER A 132 1.47 5.28 0.08
N GLN A 133 0.40 6.02 0.39
CA GLN A 133 -0.72 6.16 -0.54
C GLN A 133 -0.30 6.94 -1.78
N SER A 134 0.23 8.16 -1.60
CA SER A 134 0.62 9.03 -2.72
C SER A 134 1.92 8.62 -3.40
N GLY A 135 2.80 7.91 -2.67
CA GLY A 135 4.17 7.65 -3.11
C GLY A 135 5.06 8.91 -3.18
N GLU A 136 4.60 10.03 -2.58
CA GLU A 136 5.32 11.31 -2.54
C GLU A 136 5.60 11.79 -1.11
N THR A 137 5.40 10.94 -0.10
CA THR A 137 5.68 11.27 1.30
C THR A 137 7.18 11.50 1.49
N ALA A 138 7.59 12.73 1.78
CA ALA A 138 9.00 13.15 1.81
C ALA A 138 9.88 12.29 2.75
N ASP A 139 9.37 11.96 3.94
CA ASP A 139 10.10 11.13 4.90
C ASP A 139 10.25 9.70 4.41
N THR A 140 9.20 9.12 3.80
CA THR A 140 9.23 7.76 3.24
C THR A 140 10.18 7.69 2.05
N TYR A 141 10.19 8.72 1.20
CA TYR A 141 11.14 8.83 0.09
C TYR A 141 12.59 8.93 0.58
N ALA A 142 12.85 9.76 1.60
CA ALA A 142 14.19 9.89 2.17
C ALA A 142 14.68 8.57 2.81
N ALA A 143 13.79 7.84 3.49
CA ALA A 143 14.11 6.51 4.04
C ALA A 143 14.44 5.50 2.92
N LEU A 144 13.69 5.52 1.82
CA LEU A 144 13.97 4.71 0.63
C LEU A 144 15.33 5.05 0.02
N ASP A 145 15.63 6.33 -0.20
CA ASP A 145 16.90 6.80 -0.76
C ASP A 145 18.11 6.32 0.08
N ILE A 146 17.98 6.36 1.42
CA ILE A 146 19.01 5.82 2.31
C ILE A 146 19.20 4.32 2.08
N CYS A 147 18.12 3.54 1.95
CA CYS A 147 18.22 2.09 1.67
C CYS A 147 18.84 1.83 0.30
N LYS A 148 18.49 2.60 -0.73
CA LYS A 148 19.05 2.50 -2.09
C LYS A 148 20.56 2.80 -2.10
N LYS A 149 20.99 3.88 -1.44
CA LYS A 149 22.42 4.22 -1.28
C LYS A 149 23.22 3.11 -0.60
N ASN A 150 22.59 2.35 0.28
CA ASN A 150 23.19 1.17 0.93
C ASN A 150 22.98 -0.14 0.17
N LYS A 151 22.42 -0.09 -1.06
CA LYS A 151 22.19 -1.26 -1.94
C LYS A 151 21.31 -2.33 -1.29
N MET A 152 20.30 -1.90 -0.54
CA MET A 152 19.32 -2.80 0.08
C MET A 152 18.20 -3.15 -0.91
N LYS A 153 17.54 -4.31 -0.67
CA LYS A 153 16.34 -4.72 -1.44
C LYS A 153 15.17 -3.84 -1.03
N THR A 154 14.59 -3.10 -1.97
CA THR A 154 13.53 -2.13 -1.71
C THR A 154 12.26 -2.46 -2.48
N CYS A 155 11.15 -2.60 -1.76
CA CYS A 155 9.81 -2.79 -2.31
C CYS A 155 8.92 -1.64 -1.84
N SER A 156 8.09 -1.09 -2.72
CA SER A 156 7.10 -0.10 -2.32
C SER A 156 5.68 -0.61 -2.51
N ILE A 157 4.80 -0.23 -1.58
CA ILE A 157 3.35 -0.44 -1.65
C ILE A 157 2.72 0.94 -1.78
N VAL A 158 2.27 1.29 -2.98
CA VAL A 158 1.78 2.63 -3.32
C VAL A 158 0.50 2.57 -4.15
N ASN A 159 -0.28 3.64 -4.12
CA ASN A 159 -1.45 3.76 -4.99
C ASN A 159 -1.11 4.46 -6.32
N VAL A 160 -0.12 5.35 -6.32
CA VAL A 160 0.32 6.09 -7.51
C VAL A 160 1.62 5.48 -8.01
N VAL A 161 1.53 4.66 -9.06
CA VAL A 161 2.68 3.91 -9.59
C VAL A 161 3.69 4.78 -10.34
N GLU A 162 3.31 5.98 -10.73
CA GLU A 162 4.18 6.98 -11.35
C GLU A 162 4.89 7.87 -10.32
N SER A 163 4.68 7.64 -9.04
CA SER A 163 5.25 8.43 -7.95
C SER A 163 6.76 8.27 -7.80
N SER A 164 7.38 9.20 -7.07
CA SER A 164 8.82 9.19 -6.81
C SER A 164 9.26 7.93 -6.06
N ILE A 165 8.50 7.51 -5.04
CA ILE A 165 8.79 6.27 -4.28
C ILE A 165 8.69 5.05 -5.19
N ALA A 166 7.67 4.98 -6.07
CA ALA A 166 7.52 3.87 -6.99
C ALA A 166 8.69 3.78 -7.98
N ARG A 167 9.07 4.90 -8.59
CA ARG A 167 10.16 4.94 -9.58
C ARG A 167 11.52 4.55 -9.01
N GLU A 168 11.79 4.88 -7.76
CA GLU A 168 13.08 4.62 -7.11
C GLU A 168 13.16 3.23 -6.48
N SER A 169 12.03 2.59 -6.19
CA SER A 169 12.00 1.24 -5.61
C SER A 169 12.43 0.17 -6.62
N ASP A 170 13.06 -0.90 -6.15
CA ASP A 170 13.43 -2.03 -7.01
C ASP A 170 12.20 -2.83 -7.44
N PHE A 171 11.13 -2.80 -6.64
CA PHE A 171 9.88 -3.48 -6.91
C PHE A 171 8.69 -2.69 -6.38
N VAL A 172 7.55 -2.74 -7.08
CA VAL A 172 6.34 -1.98 -6.75
C VAL A 172 5.15 -2.91 -6.66
N LEU A 173 4.37 -2.74 -5.61
CA LEU A 173 3.09 -3.41 -5.39
C LEU A 173 1.97 -2.36 -5.34
N PRO A 174 1.19 -2.18 -6.42
CA PRO A 174 0.10 -1.22 -6.47
C PRO A 174 -1.07 -1.58 -5.56
N ILE A 175 -1.72 -0.57 -4.97
CA ILE A 175 -2.88 -0.76 -4.08
C ILE A 175 -4.20 -0.86 -4.87
N HIS A 176 -4.31 -0.20 -6.03
CA HIS A 176 -5.49 -0.15 -6.90
C HIS A 176 -6.76 0.41 -6.22
N CYS A 177 -6.62 1.39 -5.33
CA CYS A 177 -7.77 2.00 -4.64
C CYS A 177 -8.38 3.21 -5.38
N GLY A 178 -7.82 3.60 -6.53
CA GLY A 178 -8.22 4.84 -7.21
C GLY A 178 -7.80 6.10 -6.44
N PRO A 179 -8.20 7.30 -6.89
CA PRO A 179 -7.86 8.55 -6.22
C PRO A 179 -8.45 8.60 -4.80
N GLU A 180 -7.67 9.03 -3.81
CA GLU A 180 -8.09 9.35 -2.46
C GLU A 180 -7.74 10.81 -2.19
N ILE A 181 -8.76 11.65 -1.95
CA ILE A 181 -8.67 13.11 -1.84
C ILE A 181 -8.85 13.54 -0.39
N GLY A 182 -9.60 12.77 0.40
CA GLY A 182 -9.80 13.00 1.82
C GLY A 182 -8.45 13.02 2.56
N VAL A 183 -8.29 13.98 3.50
CA VAL A 183 -7.05 14.12 4.26
C VAL A 183 -6.81 12.89 5.14
N ALA A 184 -7.86 12.39 5.80
CA ALA A 184 -7.78 11.14 6.57
C ALA A 184 -7.94 9.96 5.62
N SER A 185 -6.93 9.10 5.55
CA SER A 185 -6.94 7.91 4.70
C SER A 185 -7.94 6.87 5.19
N THR A 186 -8.72 6.32 4.29
CA THR A 186 -9.72 5.27 4.55
C THR A 186 -9.52 4.07 3.63
N LYS A 187 -9.90 4.19 2.36
CA LYS A 187 -9.82 3.09 1.39
C LYS A 187 -8.36 2.71 1.07
N ALA A 188 -7.44 3.67 1.04
CA ALA A 188 -6.04 3.37 0.79
C ALA A 188 -5.40 2.61 1.97
N PHE A 189 -5.73 2.93 3.21
CA PHE A 189 -5.30 2.17 4.38
C PHE A 189 -5.71 0.70 4.29
N LEU A 190 -6.98 0.46 3.91
CA LEU A 190 -7.48 -0.89 3.71
C LEU A 190 -6.75 -1.62 2.57
N GLY A 191 -6.51 -0.92 1.45
CA GLY A 191 -5.73 -1.45 0.32
C GLY A 191 -4.29 -1.79 0.70
N GLN A 192 -3.63 -0.93 1.49
CA GLN A 192 -2.29 -1.19 2.04
C GLN A 192 -2.27 -2.47 2.88
N MET A 193 -3.21 -2.62 3.80
CA MET A 193 -3.33 -3.84 4.60
C MET A 193 -3.54 -5.09 3.74
N LEU A 194 -4.38 -5.02 2.70
CA LEU A 194 -4.63 -6.13 1.79
C LEU A 194 -3.37 -6.55 1.04
N VAL A 195 -2.62 -5.59 0.48
CA VAL A 195 -1.37 -5.90 -0.25
C VAL A 195 -0.31 -6.46 0.69
N LEU A 196 -0.16 -5.89 1.89
CA LEU A 196 0.75 -6.42 2.92
C LEU A 196 0.36 -7.86 3.31
N TYR A 197 -0.92 -8.13 3.50
CA TYR A 197 -1.40 -9.48 3.84
C TYR A 197 -1.17 -10.47 2.71
N MET A 198 -1.44 -10.08 1.45
CA MET A 198 -1.19 -10.93 0.29
C MET A 198 0.30 -11.20 0.09
N LEU A 199 1.17 -10.21 0.31
CA LEU A 199 2.62 -10.41 0.31
C LEU A 199 3.05 -11.38 1.42
N CYS A 200 2.52 -11.23 2.62
CA CYS A 200 2.76 -12.14 3.74
C CYS A 200 2.35 -13.58 3.40
N LEU A 201 1.14 -13.79 2.90
CA LEU A 201 0.64 -15.12 2.51
C LEU A 201 1.48 -15.76 1.38
N LYS A 202 1.90 -14.95 0.40
CA LYS A 202 2.77 -15.41 -0.69
C LYS A 202 4.11 -15.90 -0.15
N ILE A 203 4.74 -15.11 0.70
CA ILE A 203 6.02 -15.47 1.35
C ILE A 203 5.85 -16.73 2.20
N SER A 204 4.82 -16.77 3.03
CA SER A 204 4.51 -17.90 3.91
C SER A 204 4.33 -19.21 3.15
N PHE A 205 3.60 -19.16 2.04
CA PHE A 205 3.36 -20.33 1.19
C PHE A 205 4.64 -20.78 0.47
N ASP A 206 5.42 -19.86 -0.06
CA ASP A 206 6.68 -20.16 -0.76
C ASP A 206 7.75 -20.70 0.21
N GLN A 207 7.77 -20.22 1.45
CA GLN A 207 8.59 -20.75 2.55
C GLN A 207 8.07 -22.09 3.11
N LYS A 208 6.91 -22.57 2.65
CA LYS A 208 6.24 -23.79 3.14
C LYS A 208 5.90 -23.77 4.64
N ILE A 209 5.66 -22.58 5.19
CA ILE A 209 5.24 -22.40 6.59
C ILE A 209 3.75 -22.77 6.73
N ILE A 210 2.92 -22.36 5.79
CA ILE A 210 1.51 -22.73 5.76
C ILE A 210 1.24 -23.84 4.73
N THR A 211 0.28 -24.71 5.05
CA THR A 211 -0.16 -25.77 4.14
C THR A 211 -0.99 -25.21 2.98
N LYS A 212 -1.06 -25.97 1.86
CA LYS A 212 -1.94 -25.59 0.74
C LYS A 212 -3.41 -25.44 1.16
N LYS A 213 -3.86 -26.23 2.11
CA LYS A 213 -5.22 -26.13 2.67
C LYS A 213 -5.42 -24.78 3.34
N MET A 214 -4.56 -24.42 4.28
CA MET A 214 -4.64 -23.13 5.00
C MET A 214 -4.54 -21.94 4.01
N TYR A 215 -3.61 -22.02 3.05
CA TYR A 215 -3.47 -21.00 2.01
C TYR A 215 -4.76 -20.80 1.21
N ASN A 216 -5.40 -21.90 0.79
CA ASN A 216 -6.66 -21.84 0.04
C ASN A 216 -7.82 -21.27 0.89
N GLU A 217 -7.87 -21.55 2.20
CA GLU A 217 -8.84 -20.98 3.12
C GLU A 217 -8.65 -19.45 3.23
N LYS A 218 -7.41 -18.98 3.40
CA LYS A 218 -7.09 -17.54 3.44
C LYS A 218 -7.45 -16.82 2.12
N ILE A 219 -7.22 -17.46 0.98
CA ILE A 219 -7.64 -16.91 -0.34
C ILE A 219 -9.18 -16.83 -0.42
N LYS A 220 -9.90 -17.82 0.06
CA LYS A 220 -11.36 -17.79 0.12
C LYS A 220 -11.85 -16.62 0.99
N ASP A 221 -11.21 -16.39 2.12
CA ASP A 221 -11.51 -15.26 3.00
C ASP A 221 -11.28 -13.92 2.29
N LEU A 222 -10.13 -13.75 1.62
CA LEU A 222 -9.83 -12.55 0.81
C LEU A 222 -10.91 -12.28 -0.24
N LEU A 223 -11.33 -13.31 -0.96
CA LEU A 223 -12.38 -13.20 -1.99
C LEU A 223 -13.75 -12.81 -1.41
N SER A 224 -14.01 -13.09 -0.14
CA SER A 224 -15.27 -12.75 0.55
C SER A 224 -15.29 -11.32 1.12
N LEU A 225 -14.13 -10.69 1.33
CA LEU A 225 -13.99 -9.42 2.05
C LEU A 225 -14.80 -8.27 1.45
N SER A 226 -14.89 -8.17 0.12
CA SER A 226 -15.70 -7.12 -0.53
C SER A 226 -17.17 -7.20 -0.11
N ASN A 227 -17.73 -8.41 -0.03
CA ASN A 227 -19.12 -8.60 0.40
C ASN A 227 -19.28 -8.35 1.90
N LEU A 228 -18.30 -8.74 2.73
CA LEU A 228 -18.32 -8.45 4.17
C LEU A 228 -18.26 -6.93 4.42
N SER A 229 -17.40 -6.21 3.70
CA SER A 229 -17.31 -4.76 3.78
C SER A 229 -18.65 -4.08 3.40
N LYS A 230 -19.32 -4.53 2.33
CA LYS A 230 -20.66 -4.04 1.97
C LYS A 230 -21.66 -4.22 3.11
N LYS A 231 -21.66 -5.40 3.74
CA LYS A 231 -22.56 -5.67 4.90
C LYS A 231 -22.23 -4.77 6.08
N THR A 232 -20.96 -4.48 6.33
CA THR A 232 -20.52 -3.57 7.40
C THR A 232 -21.03 -2.16 7.16
N LEU A 233 -20.96 -1.65 5.93
CA LEU A 233 -21.47 -0.31 5.57
C LEU A 233 -22.99 -0.16 5.81
N LEU A 234 -23.77 -1.26 5.76
CA LEU A 234 -25.19 -1.23 6.11
C LEU A 234 -25.47 -0.90 7.59
N THR A 235 -24.44 -0.87 8.43
CA THR A 235 -24.57 -0.49 9.85
C THR A 235 -24.45 1.03 10.06
N ASP A 236 -24.27 1.84 9.02
CA ASP A 236 -24.02 3.28 9.08
C ASP A 236 -25.07 4.02 9.95
N SER A 237 -26.36 3.73 9.77
CA SER A 237 -27.43 4.38 10.55
C SER A 237 -27.32 4.13 12.05
N LYS A 238 -26.83 2.94 12.46
CA LYS A 238 -26.57 2.61 13.87
C LYS A 238 -25.38 3.39 14.39
N ILE A 239 -24.32 3.52 13.58
CA ILE A 239 -23.11 4.28 13.91
C ILE A 239 -23.46 5.76 14.05
N GLN A 240 -24.23 6.32 13.14
CA GLN A 240 -24.71 7.71 13.22
C GLN A 240 -25.54 7.96 14.48
N LYS A 241 -26.37 7.03 14.91
CA LYS A 241 -27.11 7.15 16.16
C LYS A 241 -26.17 7.16 17.36
N ALA A 242 -25.25 6.21 17.42
CA ALA A 242 -24.24 6.11 18.50
C ALA A 242 -23.34 7.33 18.55
N SER A 243 -22.88 7.86 17.42
CA SER A 243 -21.98 9.02 17.34
C SER A 243 -22.52 10.26 18.02
N LYS A 244 -23.86 10.42 18.08
CA LYS A 244 -24.50 11.57 18.75
C LYS A 244 -24.23 11.61 20.25
N GLU A 245 -23.98 10.46 20.87
CA GLU A 245 -23.65 10.37 22.29
C GLU A 245 -22.23 10.89 22.57
N PHE A 246 -21.36 10.87 21.56
CA PHE A 246 -19.96 11.30 21.69
C PHE A 246 -19.71 12.77 21.31
N VAL A 247 -20.71 13.50 20.81
CA VAL A 247 -20.56 14.91 20.39
C VAL A 247 -20.04 15.81 21.52
N LYS A 248 -20.37 15.49 22.77
CA LYS A 248 -19.95 16.22 23.95
C LYS A 248 -18.80 15.55 24.70
N ALA A 249 -18.29 14.45 24.23
CA ALA A 249 -17.16 13.77 24.86
C ALA A 249 -15.91 14.64 24.75
N LYS A 250 -15.22 14.83 25.87
CA LYS A 250 -13.89 15.45 25.90
C LYS A 250 -12.90 14.29 25.85
N GLY A 251 -12.07 14.25 24.76
CA GLY A 251 -11.06 13.22 24.54
C GLY A 251 -10.02 13.17 25.62
#